data_11ae92db6bef5a4977babf9a49091baf
#
_entry.id   11ae92db6bef5a4977babf9a49091baf
#
_cell.length_a   1.000
_cell.length_b   1.000
_cell.length_c   1.000
_cell.angle_alpha   90.00
_cell.angle_beta   90.00
_cell.angle_gamma   90.00
#
_symmetry.space_group_name_H-M   'P 1'
#
loop_
_entity.id
_entity.type
_entity.pdbx_description
1 polymer ?
#
loop_
_entity_poly.entity_id
_entity_poly.type
_entity_poly.pdbx_seq_one_letter_code
_entity_poly.pdbx_strand_id
1 'polypeptide(L)'
;MIDLVPDGKKLGWMVEREDQAWIDSLEVGVPFTYGDYRPIQETLKKPSEWLRIEDQNGFGSCQGHALSSVCEIAYYNATKGDIIQLSRWFAYVGTQKIDGIRGDQGSTISGGAELAKRYGICPEELCPYPRTYKYTLSQEQYDAAERFKLKTARRLTTVDDVRIWLDSGMGGINIGVRWGGGGHAVAIIETIGRDFKLANSWGTQWGDRGFFTWTEREMNSYLRDNYTVAIGLTDMDQVKPRELDWDMFG
;
A
#
# COMPACT_ATOMS: atom_id res chain seq x y z
N MET A 1 -16.54 -5.00 -15.40
CA MET A 1 -15.14 -5.26 -15.06
C MET A 1 -14.25 -4.39 -15.93
N ILE A 2 -13.49 -3.49 -15.35
CA ILE A 2 -12.64 -2.57 -16.12
C ILE A 2 -11.24 -3.19 -16.16
N ASP A 3 -11.05 -4.21 -16.99
CA ASP A 3 -9.76 -4.91 -17.14
C ASP A 3 -8.86 -4.28 -18.22
N LEU A 4 -9.25 -3.13 -18.74
CA LEU A 4 -8.46 -2.43 -19.76
C LEU A 4 -7.40 -1.57 -19.08
N VAL A 5 -6.15 -1.89 -19.38
CA VAL A 5 -5.01 -1.04 -19.01
C VAL A 5 -5.03 0.18 -19.94
N PRO A 6 -5.13 1.41 -19.40
CA PRO A 6 -5.15 2.61 -20.23
C PRO A 6 -3.85 2.76 -21.04
N ASP A 7 -3.93 3.42 -22.19
CA ASP A 7 -2.76 3.73 -23.03
C ASP A 7 -1.68 4.45 -22.20
N GLY A 8 -0.44 4.04 -22.40
CA GLY A 8 0.71 4.61 -21.69
C GLY A 8 0.90 4.17 -20.24
N LYS A 9 0.02 3.30 -19.70
CA LYS A 9 0.21 2.70 -18.38
C LYS A 9 0.96 1.38 -18.48
N LYS A 10 1.80 1.11 -17.49
CA LYS A 10 2.61 -0.10 -17.41
C LYS A 10 2.19 -0.93 -16.21
N LEU A 11 2.06 -2.22 -16.42
CA LEU A 11 1.88 -3.18 -15.34
C LEU A 11 3.25 -3.51 -14.75
N GLY A 12 3.37 -3.60 -13.44
CA GLY A 12 4.69 -3.67 -12.80
C GLY A 12 4.73 -4.52 -11.54
N TRP A 13 3.71 -5.31 -11.24
CA TRP A 13 3.83 -6.32 -10.19
C TRP A 13 4.49 -7.58 -10.74
N MET A 14 5.51 -8.06 -10.03
CA MET A 14 6.38 -9.17 -10.44
C MET A 14 6.02 -10.45 -9.68
N VAL A 15 5.05 -11.20 -10.22
CA VAL A 15 4.54 -12.45 -9.62
C VAL A 15 5.65 -13.50 -9.44
N GLU A 16 6.41 -13.75 -10.48
CA GLU A 16 7.43 -14.82 -10.51
C GLU A 16 8.65 -14.54 -9.63
N ARG A 17 8.70 -13.37 -9.01
CA ARG A 17 9.79 -12.96 -8.11
C ARG A 17 9.35 -12.76 -6.67
N GLU A 18 8.09 -13.11 -6.34
CA GLU A 18 7.65 -13.08 -4.94
C GLU A 18 8.52 -14.04 -4.10
N ASP A 19 9.00 -13.53 -2.97
CA ASP A 19 9.73 -14.35 -2.01
C ASP A 19 8.74 -15.26 -1.25
N GLN A 20 8.55 -16.46 -1.78
CA GLN A 20 7.60 -17.42 -1.21
C GLN A 20 7.97 -17.80 0.23
N ALA A 21 9.26 -17.94 0.53
CA ALA A 21 9.71 -18.29 1.88
C ALA A 21 9.36 -17.18 2.88
N TRP A 22 9.52 -15.92 2.47
CA TRP A 22 9.15 -14.78 3.31
C TRP A 22 7.62 -14.68 3.46
N ILE A 23 6.86 -14.86 2.38
CA ILE A 23 5.39 -14.87 2.40
C ILE A 23 4.87 -15.98 3.33
N ASP A 24 5.44 -17.19 3.25
CA ASP A 24 5.05 -18.32 4.08
C ASP A 24 5.43 -18.13 5.55
N SER A 25 6.40 -17.26 5.85
CA SER A 25 6.75 -16.87 7.22
C SER A 25 5.78 -15.90 7.87
N LEU A 26 4.92 -15.26 7.08
CA LEU A 26 3.92 -14.33 7.61
C LEU A 26 2.79 -15.08 8.31
N GLU A 27 2.34 -14.53 9.41
CA GLU A 27 1.11 -14.99 10.03
C GLU A 27 -0.08 -14.76 9.08
N VAL A 28 -0.94 -15.78 8.96
CA VAL A 28 -2.12 -15.76 8.10
C VAL A 28 -3.33 -15.26 8.86
N GLY A 29 -4.17 -14.47 8.18
CA GLY A 29 -5.43 -13.95 8.71
C GLY A 29 -5.26 -12.80 9.69
N VAL A 30 -6.33 -12.48 10.40
CA VAL A 30 -6.35 -11.41 11.40
C VAL A 30 -5.92 -11.91 12.79
N PRO A 31 -5.33 -11.04 13.65
CA PRO A 31 -4.78 -11.45 14.94
C PRO A 31 -5.83 -11.71 16.04
N PHE A 32 -7.11 -11.72 15.70
CA PHE A 32 -8.21 -11.92 16.63
C PHE A 32 -9.37 -12.68 15.97
N THR A 33 -10.25 -13.27 16.78
CA THR A 33 -11.45 -13.94 16.28
C THR A 33 -12.58 -12.94 16.02
N TYR A 34 -13.57 -13.34 15.22
CA TYR A 34 -14.73 -12.50 14.90
C TYR A 34 -15.48 -12.00 16.15
N GLY A 35 -15.42 -12.73 17.27
CA GLY A 35 -16.02 -12.33 18.54
C GLY A 35 -15.27 -11.25 19.32
N ASP A 36 -13.98 -11.07 19.02
CA ASP A 36 -13.12 -10.07 19.66
C ASP A 36 -13.06 -8.76 18.86
N TYR A 37 -13.69 -8.75 17.69
CA TYR A 37 -13.71 -7.61 16.79
C TYR A 37 -14.45 -6.42 17.44
N ARG A 38 -13.75 -5.29 17.48
CA ARG A 38 -14.34 -4.00 17.85
C ARG A 38 -14.13 -3.04 16.68
N PRO A 39 -15.23 -2.58 16.03
CA PRO A 39 -15.11 -1.53 15.00
C PRO A 39 -14.37 -0.33 15.58
N ILE A 40 -13.51 0.29 14.78
CA ILE A 40 -12.93 1.58 15.14
C ILE A 40 -14.07 2.57 15.42
N GLN A 41 -13.92 3.34 16.48
CA GLN A 41 -14.84 4.43 16.76
C GLN A 41 -14.91 5.37 15.54
N GLU A 42 -16.12 5.73 15.15
CA GLU A 42 -16.53 6.48 13.93
C GLU A 42 -15.90 7.89 13.75
N THR A 43 -14.80 8.20 14.42
CA THR A 43 -14.22 9.55 14.42
C THR A 43 -13.23 9.83 13.30
N LEU A 44 -12.68 8.79 12.67
CA LEU A 44 -11.74 8.97 11.58
C LEU A 44 -12.45 8.97 10.21
N LYS A 45 -12.02 9.88 9.33
CA LYS A 45 -12.51 9.89 7.95
C LYS A 45 -12.10 8.63 7.21
N LYS A 46 -12.95 8.16 6.32
CA LYS A 46 -12.64 7.03 5.45
C LYS A 46 -11.47 7.37 4.52
N PRO A 47 -10.59 6.42 4.20
CA PRO A 47 -9.45 6.67 3.31
C PRO A 47 -9.83 7.32 1.98
N SER A 48 -10.96 6.95 1.37
CA SER A 48 -11.40 7.56 0.11
C SER A 48 -11.77 9.05 0.20
N GLU A 49 -11.91 9.60 1.40
CA GLU A 49 -12.23 11.02 1.59
C GLU A 49 -10.97 11.92 1.60
N TRP A 50 -9.80 11.35 1.90
CA TRP A 50 -8.57 12.13 2.05
C TRP A 50 -7.36 11.58 1.31
N LEU A 51 -7.33 10.27 0.98
CA LEU A 51 -6.20 9.65 0.29
C LEU A 51 -6.03 10.25 -1.10
N ARG A 52 -4.82 10.73 -1.36
CA ARG A 52 -4.48 11.31 -2.66
C ARG A 52 -4.15 10.21 -3.65
N ILE A 53 -4.84 10.23 -4.79
CA ILE A 53 -4.54 9.34 -5.91
C ILE A 53 -3.49 9.95 -6.81
N GLU A 54 -2.42 9.20 -7.01
CA GLU A 54 -1.29 9.56 -7.85
C GLU A 54 -1.33 8.83 -9.20
N ASP A 55 -0.49 9.27 -10.12
CA ASP A 55 -0.35 8.66 -11.43
C ASP A 55 1.06 8.07 -11.59
N GLN A 56 1.13 6.74 -11.79
CA GLN A 56 2.41 6.05 -12.06
C GLN A 56 2.99 6.40 -13.44
N ASN A 57 2.23 7.14 -14.27
CA ASN A 57 2.61 7.45 -15.64
C ASN A 57 3.00 6.18 -16.43
N GLY A 58 4.14 6.19 -17.11
CA GLY A 58 4.64 5.06 -17.90
C GLY A 58 5.56 4.09 -17.12
N PHE A 59 5.71 4.23 -15.79
CA PHE A 59 6.56 3.34 -15.01
C PHE A 59 5.82 2.12 -14.48
N GLY A 60 6.54 1.00 -14.31
CA GLY A 60 6.06 -0.23 -13.68
C GLY A 60 5.97 -0.13 -12.15
N SER A 61 5.55 1.01 -11.59
CA SER A 61 5.62 1.33 -10.16
C SER A 61 4.29 1.17 -9.41
N CYS A 62 3.33 0.42 -9.96
CA CYS A 62 2.02 0.23 -9.32
C CYS A 62 2.14 -0.31 -7.89
N GLN A 63 3.08 -1.23 -7.63
CA GLN A 63 3.31 -1.75 -6.29
C GLN A 63 3.79 -0.64 -5.33
N GLY A 64 4.72 0.21 -5.74
CA GLY A 64 5.19 1.34 -4.91
C GLY A 64 4.07 2.34 -4.58
N HIS A 65 3.14 2.58 -5.52
CA HIS A 65 1.96 3.41 -5.29
C HIS A 65 1.00 2.77 -4.28
N ALA A 66 0.67 1.49 -4.47
CA ALA A 66 -0.21 0.77 -3.56
C ALA A 66 0.39 0.70 -2.15
N LEU A 67 1.68 0.40 -2.03
CA LEU A 67 2.40 0.35 -0.75
C LEU A 67 2.38 1.71 -0.03
N SER A 68 2.70 2.81 -0.73
CA SER A 68 2.67 4.14 -0.13
C SER A 68 1.29 4.49 0.40
N SER A 69 0.23 4.21 -0.38
CA SER A 69 -1.15 4.43 0.06
C SER A 69 -1.49 3.64 1.33
N VAL A 70 -1.06 2.38 1.43
CA VAL A 70 -1.26 1.55 2.63
C VAL A 70 -0.50 2.12 3.84
N CYS A 71 0.74 2.57 3.64
CA CYS A 71 1.54 3.20 4.70
C CYS A 71 0.96 4.55 5.15
N GLU A 72 0.40 5.35 4.23
CA GLU A 72 -0.31 6.60 4.55
C GLU A 72 -1.56 6.34 5.40
N ILE A 73 -2.31 5.28 5.11
CA ILE A 73 -3.46 4.87 5.93
C ILE A 73 -3.01 4.43 7.32
N ALA A 74 -1.92 3.66 7.42
CA ALA A 74 -1.37 3.25 8.71
C ALA A 74 -0.91 4.47 9.53
N TYR A 75 -0.27 5.47 8.90
CA TYR A 75 0.11 6.72 9.54
C TYR A 75 -1.11 7.51 10.03
N TYR A 76 -2.13 7.67 9.19
CA TYR A 76 -3.37 8.36 9.53
C TYR A 76 -4.05 7.73 10.74
N ASN A 77 -4.10 6.41 10.80
CA ASN A 77 -4.69 5.68 11.93
C ASN A 77 -3.85 5.85 13.21
N ALA A 78 -2.52 5.76 13.11
CA ALA A 78 -1.60 5.89 14.25
C ALA A 78 -1.62 7.32 14.84
N THR A 79 -1.74 8.35 14.00
CA THR A 79 -1.78 9.76 14.41
C THR A 79 -3.17 10.27 14.72
N LYS A 80 -4.21 9.45 14.50
CA LYS A 80 -5.63 9.81 14.68
C LYS A 80 -6.08 10.97 13.78
N GLY A 81 -5.57 11.03 12.56
CA GLY A 81 -6.09 11.92 11.53
C GLY A 81 -5.08 12.82 10.82
N ASP A 82 -3.78 12.75 11.15
CA ASP A 82 -2.78 13.51 10.40
C ASP A 82 -2.56 12.87 9.02
N ILE A 83 -2.48 13.72 8.01
CA ILE A 83 -2.28 13.29 6.63
C ILE A 83 -0.83 13.57 6.23
N ILE A 84 -0.18 12.57 5.66
CA ILE A 84 1.14 12.66 5.07
C ILE A 84 1.11 12.13 3.64
N GLN A 85 2.01 12.61 2.80
CA GLN A 85 2.28 12.01 1.50
C GLN A 85 3.64 11.31 1.55
N LEU A 86 3.63 9.99 1.39
CA LEU A 86 4.83 9.16 1.35
C LEU A 86 5.30 8.93 -0.08
N SER A 87 6.59 8.78 -0.27
CA SER A 87 7.20 8.70 -1.60
C SER A 87 6.89 7.38 -2.32
N ARG A 88 6.15 7.48 -3.41
CA ARG A 88 5.90 6.38 -4.35
C ARG A 88 7.18 5.90 -5.01
N TRP A 89 8.10 6.83 -5.29
CA TRP A 89 9.37 6.49 -5.91
C TRP A 89 10.32 5.77 -4.95
N PHE A 90 10.43 6.24 -3.71
CA PHE A 90 11.19 5.54 -2.67
C PHE A 90 10.63 4.14 -2.45
N ALA A 91 9.31 4.00 -2.34
CA ALA A 91 8.64 2.71 -2.17
C ALA A 91 8.96 1.77 -3.34
N TYR A 92 8.88 2.24 -4.58
CA TYR A 92 9.18 1.44 -5.76
C TYR A 92 10.65 1.01 -5.83
N VAL A 93 11.57 1.97 -5.82
CA VAL A 93 13.00 1.69 -5.96
C VAL A 93 13.57 0.97 -4.73
N GLY A 94 13.10 1.31 -3.53
CA GLY A 94 13.47 0.63 -2.30
C GLY A 94 13.07 -0.84 -2.33
N THR A 95 11.85 -1.14 -2.80
CA THR A 95 11.40 -2.51 -3.01
C THR A 95 12.26 -3.23 -4.04
N GLN A 96 12.55 -2.60 -5.18
CA GLN A 96 13.43 -3.21 -6.19
C GLN A 96 14.82 -3.54 -5.65
N LYS A 97 15.36 -2.74 -4.73
CA LYS A 97 16.65 -3.04 -4.09
C LYS A 97 16.57 -4.28 -3.20
N ILE A 98 15.47 -4.51 -2.51
CA ILE A 98 15.22 -5.74 -1.74
C ILE A 98 15.08 -6.93 -2.70
N ASP A 99 14.29 -6.79 -3.75
CA ASP A 99 14.04 -7.83 -4.74
C ASP A 99 15.25 -8.15 -5.63
N GLY A 100 16.32 -7.34 -5.60
CA GLY A 100 17.44 -7.46 -6.52
C GLY A 100 17.11 -7.07 -7.96
N ILE A 101 16.01 -6.34 -8.19
CA ILE A 101 15.54 -5.90 -9.50
C ILE A 101 16.22 -4.58 -9.88
N ARG A 102 16.58 -4.43 -11.15
CA ARG A 102 17.12 -3.19 -11.73
C ARG A 102 16.35 -2.80 -12.98
N GLY A 103 16.28 -1.51 -13.24
CA GLY A 103 15.52 -0.96 -14.35
C GLY A 103 14.02 -0.94 -14.06
N ASP A 104 13.24 -0.38 -14.96
CA ASP A 104 11.80 -0.23 -14.79
C ASP A 104 11.05 -1.53 -15.13
N GLN A 105 11.23 -2.55 -14.30
CA GLN A 105 10.68 -3.91 -14.49
C GLN A 105 9.63 -4.31 -13.44
N GLY A 106 9.18 -3.38 -12.60
CA GLY A 106 8.26 -3.69 -11.53
C GLY A 106 8.94 -4.05 -10.21
N SER A 107 8.16 -4.52 -9.26
CA SER A 107 8.59 -4.95 -7.92
C SER A 107 7.54 -5.88 -7.30
N THR A 108 7.87 -6.53 -6.17
CA THR A 108 7.04 -7.54 -5.52
C THR A 108 6.23 -6.98 -4.35
N ILE A 109 5.12 -7.60 -3.99
CA ILE A 109 4.34 -7.26 -2.79
C ILE A 109 5.13 -7.61 -1.53
N SER A 110 5.79 -8.77 -1.53
CA SER A 110 6.62 -9.24 -0.40
C SER A 110 7.79 -8.31 -0.11
N GLY A 111 8.55 -7.93 -1.14
CA GLY A 111 9.67 -6.98 -1.00
C GLY A 111 9.21 -5.60 -0.53
N GLY A 112 8.02 -5.16 -0.97
CA GLY A 112 7.41 -3.92 -0.48
C GLY A 112 7.06 -3.97 1.00
N ALA A 113 6.48 -5.06 1.45
CA ALA A 113 6.15 -5.24 2.87
C ALA A 113 7.44 -5.36 3.71
N GLU A 114 8.48 -6.01 3.21
CA GLU A 114 9.80 -6.05 3.85
C GLU A 114 10.42 -4.65 3.92
N LEU A 115 10.36 -3.85 2.84
CA LEU A 115 10.81 -2.45 2.84
C LEU A 115 10.12 -1.65 3.96
N ALA A 116 8.79 -1.69 4.00
CA ALA A 116 8.00 -0.95 4.98
C ALA A 116 8.35 -1.34 6.44
N LYS A 117 8.65 -2.61 6.69
CA LYS A 117 9.05 -3.10 8.02
C LYS A 117 10.48 -2.74 8.38
N ARG A 118 11.42 -2.89 7.46
CA ARG A 118 12.87 -2.70 7.77
C ARG A 118 13.29 -1.24 7.74
N TYR A 119 12.78 -0.48 6.78
CA TYR A 119 13.25 0.88 6.50
C TYR A 119 12.16 1.93 6.63
N GLY A 120 10.89 1.57 6.42
CA GLY A 120 9.82 2.55 6.25
C GLY A 120 9.80 3.15 4.84
N ILE A 121 9.04 4.22 4.68
CA ILE A 121 8.96 4.99 3.42
C ILE A 121 9.11 6.47 3.74
N CYS A 122 10.05 7.17 3.08
CA CYS A 122 10.27 8.59 3.33
C CYS A 122 9.14 9.47 2.79
N PRO A 123 8.97 10.70 3.30
CA PRO A 123 8.04 11.67 2.74
C PRO A 123 8.33 11.97 1.26
N GLU A 124 7.28 12.22 0.49
CA GLU A 124 7.34 12.54 -0.95
C GLU A 124 8.24 13.75 -1.24
N GLU A 125 8.26 14.75 -0.37
CA GLU A 125 9.08 15.96 -0.51
C GLU A 125 10.58 15.68 -0.57
N LEU A 126 11.06 14.59 0.07
CA LEU A 126 12.46 14.19 0.08
C LEU A 126 12.84 13.27 -1.09
N CYS A 127 11.86 12.57 -1.66
CA CYS A 127 12.05 11.70 -2.81
C CYS A 127 10.87 11.84 -3.78
N PRO A 128 10.76 12.98 -4.48
CA PRO A 128 9.64 13.23 -5.37
C PRO A 128 9.57 12.25 -6.54
N TYR A 129 8.35 11.97 -7.00
CA TYR A 129 8.13 11.09 -8.14
C TYR A 129 8.76 11.67 -9.42
N PRO A 130 9.71 10.98 -10.09
CA PRO A 130 10.50 11.57 -11.16
C PRO A 130 9.82 11.47 -12.52
N ARG A 131 10.30 12.27 -13.48
CA ARG A 131 9.91 12.14 -14.90
C ARG A 131 10.70 11.08 -15.65
N THR A 132 11.85 10.68 -15.15
CA THR A 132 12.74 9.67 -15.73
C THR A 132 13.18 8.68 -14.67
N TYR A 133 13.37 7.42 -15.06
CA TYR A 133 13.75 6.36 -14.12
C TYR A 133 15.10 6.68 -13.44
N LYS A 134 15.11 6.61 -12.09
CA LYS A 134 16.29 6.79 -11.25
C LYS A 134 16.35 5.68 -10.20
N TYR A 135 17.43 4.93 -10.17
CA TYR A 135 17.61 3.80 -9.24
C TYR A 135 18.31 4.17 -7.92
N THR A 136 18.75 5.40 -7.76
CA THR A 136 19.49 5.86 -6.58
C THR A 136 18.56 6.40 -5.52
N LEU A 137 18.78 5.96 -4.27
CA LEU A 137 18.20 6.52 -3.05
C LEU A 137 19.35 6.97 -2.14
N SER A 138 19.20 8.12 -1.50
CA SER A 138 20.22 8.68 -0.61
C SER A 138 20.08 8.15 0.82
N GLN A 139 21.15 8.26 1.62
CA GLN A 139 21.09 7.92 3.04
C GLN A 139 20.07 8.80 3.79
N GLU A 140 20.01 10.09 3.47
CA GLU A 140 19.02 11.02 4.05
C GLU A 140 17.58 10.54 3.85
N GLN A 141 17.26 9.98 2.67
CA GLN A 141 15.93 9.41 2.39
C GLN A 141 15.66 8.18 3.25
N TYR A 142 16.65 7.30 3.46
CA TYR A 142 16.53 6.17 4.37
C TYR A 142 16.37 6.60 5.83
N ASP A 143 17.14 7.58 6.28
CA ASP A 143 17.07 8.10 7.65
C ASP A 143 15.68 8.72 7.92
N ALA A 144 15.15 9.45 6.95
CA ALA A 144 13.81 10.01 7.03
C ALA A 144 12.70 8.94 7.00
N ALA A 145 12.90 7.87 6.24
CA ALA A 145 11.96 6.75 6.13
C ALA A 145 11.80 5.99 7.45
N GLU A 146 12.86 5.93 8.28
CA GLU A 146 12.87 5.16 9.51
C GLU A 146 11.72 5.51 10.47
N ARG A 147 11.25 6.74 10.44
CA ARG A 147 10.14 7.22 11.26
C ARG A 147 8.77 6.63 10.84
N PHE A 148 8.70 6.03 9.67
CA PHE A 148 7.48 5.51 9.06
C PHE A 148 7.53 3.98 8.88
N LYS A 149 8.29 3.30 9.74
CA LYS A 149 8.34 1.83 9.78
C LYS A 149 7.02 1.26 10.27
N LEU A 150 6.62 0.16 9.64
CA LEU A 150 5.50 -0.67 10.07
C LEU A 150 6.01 -1.91 10.80
N LYS A 151 5.34 -2.31 11.88
CA LYS A 151 5.73 -3.49 12.68
C LYS A 151 5.10 -4.76 12.17
N THR A 152 3.85 -4.67 11.76
CA THR A 152 3.00 -5.83 11.47
C THR A 152 2.75 -5.95 9.97
N ALA A 153 3.02 -7.13 9.43
CA ALA A 153 2.61 -7.57 8.10
C ALA A 153 1.93 -8.94 8.24
N ARG A 154 0.74 -9.10 7.65
CA ARG A 154 0.00 -10.36 7.70
C ARG A 154 -0.53 -10.73 6.32
N ARG A 155 -0.45 -12.00 5.98
CA ARG A 155 -1.04 -12.53 4.76
C ARG A 155 -2.55 -12.71 4.96
N LEU A 156 -3.35 -12.13 4.07
CA LEU A 156 -4.81 -12.22 4.09
C LEU A 156 -5.24 -13.09 2.91
N THR A 157 -5.93 -14.18 3.20
CA THR A 157 -6.23 -15.22 2.20
C THR A 157 -7.71 -15.43 1.95
N THR A 158 -8.56 -14.88 2.80
CA THR A 158 -10.02 -14.97 2.69
C THR A 158 -10.67 -13.59 2.62
N VAL A 159 -11.87 -13.54 2.08
CA VAL A 159 -12.68 -12.32 2.05
C VAL A 159 -12.97 -11.82 3.46
N ASP A 160 -13.19 -12.75 4.39
CA ASP A 160 -13.46 -12.42 5.79
C ASP A 160 -12.22 -11.80 6.46
N ASP A 161 -11.01 -12.32 6.20
CA ASP A 161 -9.77 -11.70 6.68
C ASP A 161 -9.64 -10.25 6.17
N VAL A 162 -9.86 -10.04 4.88
CA VAL A 162 -9.80 -8.70 4.26
C VAL A 162 -10.80 -7.76 4.90
N ARG A 163 -12.05 -8.21 5.09
CA ARG A 163 -13.12 -7.42 5.70
C ARG A 163 -12.81 -7.06 7.15
N ILE A 164 -12.47 -8.06 7.96
CA ILE A 164 -12.15 -7.86 9.37
C ILE A 164 -10.94 -6.92 9.51
N TRP A 165 -9.91 -7.09 8.68
CA TRP A 165 -8.74 -6.20 8.68
C TRP A 165 -9.13 -4.74 8.47
N LEU A 166 -9.92 -4.45 7.43
CA LEU A 166 -10.35 -3.10 7.10
C LEU A 166 -11.31 -2.53 8.16
N ASP A 167 -12.32 -3.28 8.54
CA ASP A 167 -13.38 -2.82 9.46
C ASP A 167 -12.86 -2.64 10.89
N SER A 168 -11.82 -3.36 11.29
CA SER A 168 -11.12 -3.13 12.57
C SER A 168 -10.10 -2.00 12.52
N GLY A 169 -9.94 -1.35 11.35
CA GLY A 169 -9.03 -0.24 11.15
C GLY A 169 -7.56 -0.59 11.33
N MET A 170 -7.24 -1.83 11.12
CA MET A 170 -5.84 -2.28 11.10
C MET A 170 -5.01 -1.52 10.06
N GLY A 171 -5.65 -1.04 8.97
CA GLY A 171 -4.96 -0.31 7.91
C GLY A 171 -5.40 -0.76 6.53
N GLY A 172 -4.67 -0.31 5.49
CA GLY A 172 -4.88 -0.76 4.13
C GLY A 172 -4.22 -2.11 3.85
N ILE A 173 -4.52 -2.66 2.67
CA ILE A 173 -3.99 -3.93 2.20
C ILE A 173 -3.33 -3.72 0.84
N ASN A 174 -2.05 -4.10 0.71
CA ASN A 174 -1.35 -4.12 -0.57
C ASN A 174 -1.62 -5.46 -1.26
N ILE A 175 -2.26 -5.45 -2.42
CA ILE A 175 -2.62 -6.66 -3.15
C ILE A 175 -2.07 -6.64 -4.57
N GLY A 176 -1.42 -7.74 -4.95
CA GLY A 176 -1.00 -8.01 -6.32
C GLY A 176 -1.92 -9.02 -6.98
N VAL A 177 -2.38 -8.73 -8.19
CA VAL A 177 -3.32 -9.55 -8.95
C VAL A 177 -2.94 -9.61 -10.43
N ARG A 178 -3.34 -10.66 -11.12
CA ARG A 178 -3.27 -10.70 -12.57
C ARG A 178 -4.36 -9.81 -13.17
N TRP A 179 -3.93 -8.86 -14.01
CA TRP A 179 -4.79 -7.86 -14.60
C TRP A 179 -4.37 -7.58 -16.05
N GLY A 180 -5.29 -7.64 -16.98
CA GLY A 180 -5.05 -7.24 -18.37
C GLY A 180 -3.87 -7.94 -19.07
N GLY A 181 -3.57 -9.19 -18.67
CA GLY A 181 -2.46 -9.96 -19.22
C GLY A 181 -1.11 -9.76 -18.55
N GLY A 182 -1.04 -8.99 -17.45
CA GLY A 182 0.16 -8.78 -16.64
C GLY A 182 -0.13 -8.76 -15.15
N GLY A 183 0.87 -8.41 -14.35
CA GLY A 183 0.74 -8.24 -12.90
C GLY A 183 0.48 -6.79 -12.53
N HIS A 184 -0.55 -6.51 -11.74
CA HIS A 184 -0.87 -5.18 -11.24
C HIS A 184 -1.05 -5.19 -9.73
N ALA A 185 -0.62 -4.11 -9.07
CA ALA A 185 -0.80 -3.93 -7.64
C ALA A 185 -1.71 -2.73 -7.36
N VAL A 186 -2.61 -2.90 -6.39
CA VAL A 186 -3.53 -1.87 -5.92
C VAL A 186 -3.64 -1.90 -4.40
N ALA A 187 -4.15 -0.84 -3.79
CA ALA A 187 -4.44 -0.80 -2.37
C ALA A 187 -5.94 -1.04 -2.11
N ILE A 188 -6.29 -2.01 -1.27
CA ILE A 188 -7.64 -2.14 -0.73
C ILE A 188 -7.70 -1.24 0.49
N ILE A 189 -8.66 -0.30 0.52
CA ILE A 189 -8.62 0.81 1.47
C ILE A 189 -9.79 0.87 2.44
N GLU A 190 -10.95 0.37 2.05
CA GLU A 190 -12.16 0.38 2.90
C GLU A 190 -13.21 -0.60 2.39
N THR A 191 -14.17 -0.92 3.25
CA THR A 191 -15.38 -1.66 2.91
C THR A 191 -16.52 -0.71 2.52
N ILE A 192 -17.35 -1.12 1.55
CA ILE A 192 -18.59 -0.44 1.16
C ILE A 192 -19.72 -1.46 1.20
N GLY A 193 -20.41 -1.56 2.32
CA GLY A 193 -21.36 -2.63 2.54
C GLY A 193 -20.68 -4.00 2.45
N ARG A 194 -21.07 -4.81 1.46
CA ARG A 194 -20.41 -6.12 1.22
C ARG A 194 -19.20 -6.04 0.31
N ASP A 195 -19.01 -4.94 -0.38
CA ASP A 195 -17.99 -4.74 -1.40
C ASP A 195 -16.76 -4.01 -0.83
N PHE A 196 -15.72 -3.85 -1.63
CA PHE A 196 -14.44 -3.29 -1.23
C PHE A 196 -14.06 -2.14 -2.16
N LYS A 197 -13.62 -1.02 -1.60
CA LYS A 197 -13.07 0.10 -2.35
C LYS A 197 -11.56 0.00 -2.42
N LEU A 198 -11.03 0.29 -3.61
CA LEU A 198 -9.62 0.19 -3.92
C LEU A 198 -9.11 1.50 -4.51
N ALA A 199 -7.85 1.80 -4.23
CA ALA A 199 -7.11 2.89 -4.82
C ALA A 199 -6.17 2.35 -5.91
N ASN A 200 -6.27 2.92 -7.11
CA ASN A 200 -5.40 2.61 -8.25
C ASN A 200 -4.35 3.72 -8.42
N SER A 201 -3.39 3.50 -9.30
CA SER A 201 -2.25 4.37 -9.58
C SER A 201 -2.26 4.96 -11.01
N TRP A 202 -3.44 5.17 -11.59
CA TRP A 202 -3.58 5.66 -12.97
C TRP A 202 -4.17 7.07 -13.04
N GLY A 203 -4.02 7.83 -11.93
CA GLY A 203 -4.49 9.21 -11.82
C GLY A 203 -5.99 9.33 -11.60
N THR A 204 -6.42 10.55 -11.31
CA THR A 204 -7.83 10.85 -10.95
C THR A 204 -8.79 10.86 -12.14
N GLN A 205 -8.30 10.76 -13.35
CA GLN A 205 -9.14 10.66 -14.57
C GLN A 205 -9.61 9.23 -14.84
N TRP A 206 -9.03 8.24 -14.16
CA TRP A 206 -9.42 6.84 -14.27
C TRP A 206 -10.44 6.46 -13.17
N GLY A 207 -11.42 5.64 -13.49
CA GLY A 207 -12.41 5.13 -12.53
C GLY A 207 -13.21 6.25 -11.85
N ASP A 208 -13.54 6.06 -10.57
CA ASP A 208 -14.14 7.10 -9.73
C ASP A 208 -13.02 7.92 -9.06
N ARG A 209 -12.47 8.90 -9.76
CA ARG A 209 -11.36 9.74 -9.30
C ARG A 209 -10.14 8.92 -8.84
N GLY A 210 -9.83 7.85 -9.59
CA GLY A 210 -8.74 6.95 -9.31
C GLY A 210 -9.08 5.80 -8.37
N PHE A 211 -10.30 5.77 -7.83
CA PHE A 211 -10.83 4.66 -7.06
C PHE A 211 -11.71 3.74 -7.92
N PHE A 212 -11.93 2.53 -7.43
CA PHE A 212 -12.86 1.57 -8.01
C PHE A 212 -13.34 0.60 -6.94
N THR A 213 -14.29 -0.22 -7.28
CA THR A 213 -14.90 -1.17 -6.34
C THR A 213 -14.79 -2.58 -6.88
N TRP A 214 -14.37 -3.51 -6.03
CA TRP A 214 -14.60 -4.94 -6.25
C TRP A 214 -15.76 -5.41 -5.39
N THR A 215 -16.63 -6.15 -6.01
CA THR A 215 -17.66 -6.92 -5.29
C THR A 215 -17.00 -8.00 -4.43
N GLU A 216 -17.70 -8.44 -3.40
CA GLU A 216 -17.24 -9.58 -2.57
C GLU A 216 -16.92 -10.81 -3.45
N ARG A 217 -17.69 -11.03 -4.51
CA ARG A 217 -17.45 -12.12 -5.45
C ARG A 217 -16.13 -11.95 -6.23
N GLU A 218 -15.85 -10.75 -6.71
CA GLU A 218 -14.58 -10.45 -7.40
C GLU A 218 -13.40 -10.58 -6.45
N MET A 219 -13.49 -10.04 -5.25
CA MET A 219 -12.46 -10.20 -4.22
C MET A 219 -12.16 -11.67 -3.94
N ASN A 220 -13.22 -12.48 -3.75
CA ASN A 220 -13.06 -13.91 -3.52
C ASN A 220 -12.44 -14.64 -4.74
N SER A 221 -12.75 -14.19 -5.96
CA SER A 221 -12.15 -14.74 -7.17
C SER A 221 -10.64 -14.44 -7.24
N TYR A 222 -10.23 -13.22 -6.93
CA TYR A 222 -8.81 -12.86 -6.88
C TYR A 222 -8.05 -13.60 -5.78
N LEU A 223 -8.59 -13.65 -4.56
CA LEU A 223 -7.92 -14.33 -3.44
C LEU A 223 -7.75 -15.85 -3.65
N ARG A 224 -8.56 -16.46 -4.51
CA ARG A 224 -8.43 -17.88 -4.91
C ARG A 224 -7.41 -18.11 -6.03
N ASP A 225 -6.95 -17.06 -6.69
CA ASP A 225 -5.87 -17.19 -7.68
C ASP A 225 -4.55 -17.44 -6.96
N ASN A 226 -3.88 -18.55 -7.28
CA ASN A 226 -2.61 -18.94 -6.67
C ASN A 226 -1.48 -17.93 -6.83
N TYR A 227 -1.62 -16.99 -7.75
CA TYR A 227 -0.64 -15.92 -7.96
C TYR A 227 -0.95 -14.65 -7.17
N THR A 228 -2.14 -14.54 -6.58
CA THR A 228 -2.50 -13.35 -5.81
C THR A 228 -1.79 -13.35 -4.45
N VAL A 229 -1.19 -12.22 -4.14
CA VAL A 229 -0.58 -11.94 -2.83
C VAL A 229 -1.27 -10.71 -2.24
N ALA A 230 -1.89 -10.88 -1.06
CA ALA A 230 -2.52 -9.80 -0.32
C ALA A 230 -1.89 -9.72 1.08
N ILE A 231 -1.27 -8.57 1.38
CA ILE A 231 -0.60 -8.32 2.66
C ILE A 231 -1.19 -7.07 3.31
N GLY A 232 -1.81 -7.27 4.48
CA GLY A 232 -2.21 -6.19 5.38
C GLY A 232 -1.01 -5.68 6.15
N LEU A 233 -0.88 -4.36 6.25
CA LEU A 233 0.25 -3.68 6.91
C LEU A 233 -0.29 -2.69 7.93
N THR A 234 0.27 -2.71 9.16
CA THR A 234 -0.20 -1.87 10.26
C THR A 234 0.87 -1.63 11.34
N ASP A 235 0.48 -0.99 12.45
CA ASP A 235 1.32 -0.70 13.61
C ASP A 235 2.54 0.14 13.26
N MET A 236 2.29 1.33 12.72
CA MET A 236 3.34 2.32 12.58
C MET A 236 3.83 2.73 13.96
N ASP A 237 5.16 2.76 14.17
CA ASP A 237 5.75 3.26 15.39
C ASP A 237 5.20 4.67 15.64
N GLN A 238 4.63 4.89 16.85
CA GLN A 238 4.03 6.18 17.17
C GLN A 238 5.07 7.27 16.92
N VAL A 239 4.85 8.02 15.86
CA VAL A 239 5.52 9.30 15.69
C VAL A 239 5.06 10.13 16.87
N LYS A 240 5.96 10.41 17.82
CA LYS A 240 5.66 11.41 18.85
C LYS A 240 5.18 12.64 18.11
N PRO A 241 4.02 13.21 18.46
CA PRO A 241 3.59 14.47 17.88
C PRO A 241 4.80 15.40 17.93
N ARG A 242 5.12 16.05 16.82
CA ARG A 242 6.15 17.09 16.81
C ARG A 242 5.70 18.08 17.86
N GLU A 243 6.40 18.16 19.00
CA GLU A 243 6.26 19.30 19.88
C GLU A 243 6.57 20.49 18.98
N LEU A 244 5.54 21.23 18.64
CA LEU A 244 5.69 22.51 17.94
C LEU A 244 6.46 23.37 18.93
N ASP A 245 7.73 23.59 18.62
CA ASP A 245 8.59 24.48 19.35
C ASP A 245 8.06 25.91 19.07
N TRP A 246 7.14 26.34 19.94
CA TRP A 246 6.50 27.66 19.83
C TRP A 246 7.51 28.80 20.00
N ASP A 247 8.75 28.51 20.39
CA ASP A 247 9.82 29.48 20.60
C ASP A 247 10.48 29.92 19.27
N MET A 248 10.13 29.33 18.11
CA MET A 248 10.64 29.79 16.82
C MET A 248 9.87 30.94 16.18
N PHE A 249 8.82 31.45 16.84
CA PHE A 249 7.99 32.58 16.36
C PHE A 249 7.94 33.74 17.36
N GLY A 250 8.98 33.85 18.23
CA GLY A 250 9.20 35.00 19.10
C GLY A 250 9.96 36.12 18.43
#